data_7ed77fcb88e532bbf962e24a722269f1
#
_entry.id   7ed77fcb88e532bbf962e24a722269f1
#
_cell.length_a   1.000
_cell.length_b   1.000
_cell.length_c   1.000
_cell.angle_alpha   90.00
_cell.angle_beta   90.00
_cell.angle_gamma   90.00
#
_symmetry.space_group_name_H-M   'P 1'
#
loop_
_entity.id
_entity.type
_entity.pdbx_description
1 polymer ?
#
loop_
_entity_poly.entity_id
_entity_poly.type
_entity_poly.pdbx_seq_one_letter_code
_entity_poly.pdbx_strand_id
1 'polypeptide(L)'
;MTTPYFVQGGASPAGASRLDTFGRCPRLYAYKYRLGLYRSGSTAQGVGTLIHAALAQHYARMGAAQPGGITVDDRHFTDPDDLGTWQDAITRSDADAESQRRAGDTVAAYVDHYRRDVFRVLHVEGLYSATIPDPERGAAYPFTARVDLVTEGPDGKVYLWDHKSTVRIEGKHATAYSMSLQIVGHRWLAQQAYGERFGGYVLNMIQTTTTKFERPSLLPAPALVRAFPATVIERERRIADLAAADPLDYPAVQSELTCVHRYGACDAIERCCWGTSA
;
A
#
# COMPACT_ATOMS: atom_id res chain seq x y z
N MET A 1 -8.12 -15.93 25.47
CA MET A 1 -7.44 -15.72 24.17
C MET A 1 -7.63 -14.24 23.83
N THR A 2 -6.56 -13.49 23.56
CA THR A 2 -6.67 -12.11 23.13
C THR A 2 -7.23 -12.10 21.71
N THR A 3 -8.36 -11.46 21.51
CA THR A 3 -8.95 -11.25 20.18
C THR A 3 -7.90 -10.61 19.27
N PRO A 4 -7.56 -11.19 18.15
CA PRO A 4 -6.55 -10.61 17.26
C PRO A 4 -7.06 -9.27 16.72
N TYR A 5 -6.26 -8.23 16.81
CA TYR A 5 -6.46 -7.00 16.08
C TYR A 5 -5.29 -6.82 15.11
N PHE A 6 -5.57 -6.18 13.99
CA PHE A 6 -4.54 -5.98 12.99
C PHE A 6 -3.58 -4.88 13.40
N VAL A 7 -2.34 -5.26 13.66
CA VAL A 7 -1.23 -4.36 13.43
C VAL A 7 -0.99 -4.41 11.93
N GLN A 8 -1.02 -3.26 11.27
CA GLN A 8 -0.74 -3.17 9.84
C GLN A 8 0.52 -3.98 9.53
N GLY A 9 0.37 -5.03 8.77
CA GLY A 9 1.49 -5.86 8.35
C GLY A 9 2.53 -5.00 7.64
N GLY A 10 3.82 -5.22 7.90
CA GLY A 10 4.90 -4.41 7.35
C GLY A 10 4.87 -4.32 5.83
N ALA A 11 5.63 -3.36 5.27
CA ALA A 11 5.76 -3.18 3.83
C ALA A 11 6.18 -4.49 3.13
N SER A 12 5.65 -4.72 1.92
CA SER A 12 6.04 -5.87 1.09
C SER A 12 7.55 -5.89 0.89
N PRO A 13 8.27 -6.99 1.20
CA PRO A 13 9.73 -6.99 1.20
C PRO A 13 10.36 -6.74 -0.17
N ALA A 14 9.67 -7.14 -1.25
CA ALA A 14 10.09 -6.90 -2.65
C ALA A 14 9.02 -6.07 -3.40
N GLY A 15 8.39 -5.12 -2.73
CA GLY A 15 7.25 -4.39 -3.25
C GLY A 15 7.59 -3.13 -4.03
N ALA A 16 6.54 -2.53 -4.58
CA ALA A 16 6.61 -1.33 -5.40
C ALA A 16 7.30 -0.15 -4.70
N SER A 17 7.06 0.05 -3.39
CA SER A 17 7.66 1.18 -2.63
C SER A 17 9.19 1.15 -2.62
N ARG A 18 9.80 -0.04 -2.54
CA ARG A 18 11.25 -0.22 -2.60
C ARG A 18 11.79 0.15 -3.97
N LEU A 19 11.18 -0.41 -5.01
CA LEU A 19 11.58 -0.16 -6.40
C LEU A 19 11.34 1.29 -6.80
N ASP A 20 10.25 1.89 -6.34
CA ASP A 20 9.90 3.28 -6.62
C ASP A 20 10.87 4.26 -5.95
N THR A 21 11.26 3.98 -4.71
CA THR A 21 12.30 4.74 -4.00
C THR A 21 13.62 4.69 -4.77
N PHE A 22 14.03 3.51 -5.27
CA PHE A 22 15.24 3.37 -6.08
C PHE A 22 15.13 4.12 -7.40
N GLY A 23 14.02 3.98 -8.13
CA GLY A 23 13.76 4.68 -9.38
C GLY A 23 13.73 6.21 -9.21
N ARG A 24 13.26 6.69 -8.05
CA ARG A 24 13.29 8.10 -7.70
C ARG A 24 14.70 8.59 -7.41
N CYS A 25 15.47 7.88 -6.59
CA CYS A 25 16.84 8.24 -6.24
C CYS A 25 17.57 7.04 -5.61
N PRO A 26 18.63 6.48 -6.26
CA PRO A 26 19.41 5.38 -5.68
C PRO A 26 20.01 5.71 -4.31
N ARG A 27 20.47 6.94 -4.08
CA ARG A 27 21.00 7.37 -2.77
C ARG A 27 19.91 7.39 -1.68
N LEU A 28 18.70 7.84 -1.99
CA LEU A 28 17.57 7.76 -1.05
C LEU A 28 17.24 6.29 -0.71
N TYR A 29 17.30 5.41 -1.73
CA TYR A 29 17.16 3.97 -1.51
C TYR A 29 18.25 3.44 -0.57
N ALA A 30 19.53 3.82 -0.78
CA ALA A 30 20.62 3.41 0.07
C ALA A 30 20.40 3.82 1.54
N TYR A 31 20.06 5.07 1.79
CA TYR A 31 19.74 5.54 3.13
C TYR A 31 18.58 4.75 3.74
N LYS A 32 17.53 4.54 2.99
CA LYS A 32 16.30 3.95 3.49
C LYS A 32 16.40 2.44 3.68
N TYR A 33 16.93 1.70 2.71
CA TYR A 33 16.86 0.23 2.66
C TYR A 33 18.18 -0.47 2.96
N ARG A 34 19.32 0.23 2.84
CA ARG A 34 20.65 -0.33 3.17
C ARG A 34 21.14 0.11 4.55
N LEU A 35 20.90 1.34 4.93
CA LEU A 35 21.36 1.94 6.19
C LEU A 35 20.24 2.05 7.24
N GLY A 36 18.98 1.78 6.89
CA GLY A 36 17.86 1.85 7.83
C GLY A 36 17.56 3.26 8.36
N LEU A 37 17.99 4.31 7.65
CA LEU A 37 17.87 5.68 8.07
C LEU A 37 16.53 6.25 7.63
N TYR A 38 15.54 6.19 8.51
CA TYR A 38 14.19 6.74 8.29
C TYR A 38 13.97 7.98 9.13
N ARG A 39 13.17 8.93 8.61
CA ARG A 39 12.49 9.89 9.48
C ARG A 39 11.25 9.22 10.08
N SER A 40 10.97 9.50 11.35
CA SER A 40 9.70 9.17 11.97
C SER A 40 8.54 9.83 11.20
N GLY A 41 7.45 9.09 11.02
CA GLY A 41 6.27 9.58 10.30
C GLY A 41 5.66 10.83 10.92
N SER A 42 4.99 11.62 10.10
CA SER A 42 4.20 12.78 10.57
C SER A 42 2.89 12.32 11.25
N THR A 43 2.26 13.18 12.05
CA THR A 43 0.91 12.95 12.63
C THR A 43 -0.12 12.57 11.57
N ALA A 44 -0.02 13.14 10.35
CA ALA A 44 -0.90 12.77 9.24
C ALA A 44 -0.71 11.32 8.79
N GLN A 45 0.52 10.80 8.83
CA GLN A 45 0.80 9.37 8.58
C GLN A 45 0.24 8.50 9.71
N GLY A 46 0.29 8.96 10.97
CA GLY A 46 -0.30 8.29 12.11
C GLY A 46 -1.81 8.08 11.93
N VAL A 47 -2.58 9.13 11.62
CA VAL A 47 -4.02 9.04 11.34
C VAL A 47 -4.31 8.10 10.16
N GLY A 48 -3.53 8.17 9.08
CA GLY A 48 -3.67 7.28 7.94
C GLY A 48 -3.48 5.81 8.30
N THR A 49 -2.45 5.50 9.08
CA THR A 49 -2.17 4.14 9.56
C THR A 49 -3.31 3.60 10.41
N LEU A 50 -3.87 4.43 11.31
CA LEU A 50 -5.01 4.04 12.12
C LEU A 50 -6.26 3.74 11.28
N ILE A 51 -6.54 4.57 10.27
CA ILE A 51 -7.66 4.34 9.35
C ILE A 51 -7.49 3.01 8.61
N HIS A 52 -6.28 2.72 8.09
CA HIS A 52 -6.02 1.44 7.42
C HIS A 52 -6.24 0.25 8.35
N ALA A 53 -5.68 0.28 9.56
CA ALA A 53 -5.87 -0.79 10.54
C ALA A 53 -7.34 -0.98 10.91
N ALA A 54 -8.08 0.10 11.11
CA ALA A 54 -9.50 0.06 11.43
C ALA A 54 -10.34 -0.49 10.26
N LEU A 55 -10.04 -0.11 9.02
CA LEU A 55 -10.74 -0.65 7.85
C LEU A 55 -10.41 -2.11 7.60
N ALA A 56 -9.15 -2.52 7.80
CA ALA A 56 -8.78 -3.94 7.75
C ALA A 56 -9.62 -4.75 8.74
N GLN A 57 -9.76 -4.27 9.97
CA GLN A 57 -10.57 -4.93 10.99
C GLN A 57 -12.07 -4.94 10.65
N HIS A 58 -12.60 -3.81 10.13
CA HIS A 58 -13.98 -3.71 9.68
C HIS A 58 -14.31 -4.73 8.59
N TYR A 59 -13.50 -4.79 7.54
CA TYR A 59 -13.74 -5.70 6.42
C TYR A 59 -13.45 -7.16 6.76
N ALA A 60 -12.52 -7.42 7.68
CA ALA A 60 -12.29 -8.77 8.18
C ALA A 60 -13.54 -9.32 8.90
N ARG A 61 -14.15 -8.52 9.82
CA ARG A 61 -15.41 -8.89 10.47
C ARG A 61 -16.56 -9.06 9.47
N MET A 62 -16.67 -8.15 8.50
CA MET A 62 -17.67 -8.25 7.44
C MET A 62 -17.52 -9.56 6.66
N GLY A 63 -16.30 -9.93 6.28
CA GLY A 63 -16.01 -11.16 5.55
C GLY A 63 -16.24 -12.42 6.38
N ALA A 64 -15.87 -12.41 7.66
CA ALA A 64 -16.11 -13.54 8.56
C ALA A 64 -17.61 -13.83 8.76
N ALA A 65 -18.46 -12.79 8.72
CA ALA A 65 -19.92 -12.94 8.78
C ALA A 65 -20.57 -13.42 7.48
N GLN A 66 -19.82 -13.45 6.37
CA GLN A 66 -20.33 -13.89 5.07
C GLN A 66 -20.21 -15.41 4.90
N PRO A 67 -21.07 -16.04 4.06
CA PRO A 67 -20.94 -17.47 3.75
C PRO A 67 -19.54 -17.82 3.22
N GLY A 68 -18.89 -18.80 3.86
CA GLY A 68 -17.53 -19.24 3.53
C GLY A 68 -16.41 -18.49 4.26
N GLY A 69 -16.74 -17.48 5.10
CA GLY A 69 -15.75 -16.78 5.91
C GLY A 69 -14.73 -15.99 5.08
N ILE A 70 -13.60 -15.68 5.71
CA ILE A 70 -12.51 -14.88 5.12
C ILE A 70 -11.13 -15.39 5.53
N THR A 71 -10.15 -15.21 4.66
CA THR A 71 -8.75 -15.40 4.99
C THR A 71 -8.06 -14.05 5.22
N VAL A 72 -7.36 -13.96 6.35
CA VAL A 72 -6.61 -12.79 6.78
C VAL A 72 -5.23 -13.24 7.23
N ASP A 73 -4.16 -12.76 6.61
CA ASP A 73 -2.78 -13.19 6.91
C ASP A 73 -2.66 -14.72 7.06
N ASP A 74 -3.09 -15.46 6.04
CA ASP A 74 -3.09 -16.94 5.96
C ASP A 74 -3.96 -17.65 7.02
N ARG A 75 -4.70 -16.93 7.85
CA ARG A 75 -5.65 -17.48 8.82
C ARG A 75 -7.08 -17.35 8.31
N HIS A 76 -7.87 -18.40 8.49
CA HIS A 76 -9.27 -18.44 8.07
C HIS A 76 -10.21 -18.16 9.25
N PHE A 77 -11.17 -17.27 9.05
CA PHE A 77 -12.17 -16.87 10.04
C PHE A 77 -13.58 -17.03 9.47
N THR A 78 -14.45 -17.67 10.23
CA THR A 78 -15.88 -17.88 9.90
C THR A 78 -16.81 -17.24 10.93
N ASP A 79 -16.26 -16.78 12.06
CA ASP A 79 -17.00 -16.09 13.11
C ASP A 79 -16.42 -14.67 13.28
N PRO A 80 -17.24 -13.63 13.07
CA PRO A 80 -16.80 -12.25 13.30
C PRO A 80 -16.41 -11.94 14.75
N ASP A 81 -16.88 -12.73 15.73
CA ASP A 81 -16.55 -12.52 17.13
C ASP A 81 -15.15 -13.03 17.50
N ASP A 82 -14.54 -13.86 16.64
CA ASP A 82 -13.12 -14.21 16.74
C ASP A 82 -12.20 -13.04 16.40
N LEU A 83 -12.75 -11.97 15.83
CA LEU A 83 -12.04 -10.77 15.40
C LEU A 83 -12.40 -9.58 16.30
N GLY A 84 -11.46 -8.67 16.52
CA GLY A 84 -11.71 -7.39 17.19
C GLY A 84 -12.53 -6.44 16.30
N THR A 85 -12.99 -5.34 16.88
CA THR A 85 -13.73 -4.30 16.16
C THR A 85 -12.75 -3.27 15.58
N TRP A 86 -13.23 -2.43 14.64
CA TRP A 86 -12.42 -1.32 14.15
C TRP A 86 -12.10 -0.29 15.25
N GLN A 87 -12.98 -0.14 16.26
CA GLN A 87 -12.73 0.68 17.44
C GLN A 87 -11.54 0.13 18.26
N ASP A 88 -11.48 -1.20 18.43
CA ASP A 88 -10.34 -1.85 19.10
C ASP A 88 -9.01 -1.57 18.38
N ALA A 89 -9.01 -1.59 17.06
CA ALA A 89 -7.80 -1.30 16.27
C ALA A 89 -7.27 0.12 16.51
N ILE A 90 -8.16 1.09 16.73
CA ILE A 90 -7.79 2.48 17.04
C ILE A 90 -7.37 2.63 18.50
N THR A 91 -8.18 2.15 19.44
CA THR A 91 -7.98 2.42 20.88
C THR A 91 -6.78 1.68 21.47
N ARG A 92 -6.38 0.55 20.88
CA ARG A 92 -5.21 -0.23 21.31
C ARG A 92 -3.90 0.20 20.63
N SER A 93 -3.94 1.23 19.78
CA SER A 93 -2.75 1.76 19.13
C SER A 93 -1.94 2.65 20.10
N ASP A 94 -0.63 2.79 19.82
CA ASP A 94 0.26 3.72 20.53
C ASP A 94 0.16 5.17 20.02
N ALA A 95 -0.85 5.48 19.19
CA ALA A 95 -1.03 6.82 18.64
C ALA A 95 -1.57 7.79 19.73
N ASP A 96 -1.29 9.07 19.53
CA ASP A 96 -1.82 10.12 20.41
C ASP A 96 -3.36 10.21 20.35
N ALA A 97 -3.96 10.70 21.42
CA ALA A 97 -5.41 10.77 21.59
C ALA A 97 -6.12 11.57 20.46
N GLU A 98 -5.49 12.62 19.93
CA GLU A 98 -6.07 13.41 18.84
C GLU A 98 -6.07 12.62 17.53
N SER A 99 -4.99 11.91 17.23
CA SER A 99 -4.91 10.99 16.07
C SER A 99 -5.94 9.86 16.18
N GLN A 100 -6.09 9.26 17.35
CA GLN A 100 -7.11 8.23 17.61
C GLN A 100 -8.53 8.78 17.41
N ARG A 101 -8.84 9.94 17.99
CA ARG A 101 -10.14 10.59 17.83
C ARG A 101 -10.46 10.87 16.37
N ARG A 102 -9.54 11.52 15.64
CA ARG A 102 -9.72 11.84 14.20
C ARG A 102 -9.91 10.60 13.34
N ALA A 103 -9.13 9.56 13.58
CA ALA A 103 -9.29 8.29 12.87
C ALA A 103 -10.64 7.65 13.19
N GLY A 104 -11.05 7.64 14.46
CA GLY A 104 -12.34 7.12 14.92
C GLY A 104 -13.53 7.82 14.27
N ASP A 105 -13.57 9.15 14.31
CA ASP A 105 -14.61 9.96 13.69
C ASP A 105 -14.69 9.69 12.16
N THR A 106 -13.52 9.61 11.51
CA THR A 106 -13.43 9.35 10.06
C THR A 106 -13.95 7.96 9.71
N VAL A 107 -13.54 6.92 10.45
CA VAL A 107 -13.96 5.54 10.17
C VAL A 107 -15.42 5.33 10.51
N ALA A 108 -15.95 5.92 11.60
CA ALA A 108 -17.38 5.86 11.92
C ALA A 108 -18.24 6.43 10.78
N ALA A 109 -17.87 7.62 10.28
CA ALA A 109 -18.56 8.24 9.15
C ALA A 109 -18.43 7.40 7.85
N TYR A 110 -17.27 6.80 7.61
CA TYR A 110 -17.03 5.92 6.46
C TYR A 110 -17.90 4.67 6.51
N VAL A 111 -17.96 3.99 7.63
CA VAL A 111 -18.77 2.77 7.82
C VAL A 111 -20.25 3.06 7.67
N ASP A 112 -20.74 4.19 8.21
CA ASP A 112 -22.13 4.60 7.99
C ASP A 112 -22.42 4.95 6.52
N HIS A 113 -21.52 5.67 5.86
CA HIS A 113 -21.68 6.05 4.46
C HIS A 113 -21.81 4.83 3.54
N TYR A 114 -20.99 3.80 3.79
CA TYR A 114 -20.94 2.58 2.98
C TYR A 114 -21.68 1.37 3.59
N ARG A 115 -22.57 1.58 4.54
CA ARG A 115 -23.31 0.50 5.22
C ARG A 115 -24.16 -0.40 4.30
N ARG A 116 -24.35 -0.01 3.04
CA ARG A 116 -25.11 -0.76 2.01
C ARG A 116 -24.23 -1.42 0.96
N ASP A 117 -22.95 -1.54 1.20
CA ASP A 117 -22.04 -2.24 0.30
C ASP A 117 -22.49 -3.68 0.06
N VAL A 118 -22.54 -4.10 -1.21
CA VAL A 118 -22.99 -5.42 -1.64
C VAL A 118 -21.89 -6.13 -2.41
N PHE A 119 -20.86 -6.56 -1.72
CA PHE A 119 -19.79 -7.39 -2.27
C PHE A 119 -19.39 -8.47 -1.25
N ARG A 120 -18.76 -9.53 -1.75
CA ARG A 120 -18.15 -10.52 -0.90
C ARG A 120 -16.69 -10.16 -0.64
N VAL A 121 -16.30 -10.15 0.62
CA VAL A 121 -14.90 -9.96 1.02
C VAL A 121 -14.17 -11.29 0.84
N LEU A 122 -13.08 -11.31 0.08
CA LEU A 122 -12.27 -12.49 -0.17
C LEU A 122 -11.01 -12.53 0.70
N HIS A 123 -10.27 -11.43 0.71
CA HIS A 123 -9.05 -11.27 1.50
C HIS A 123 -8.94 -9.86 2.06
N VAL A 124 -8.35 -9.76 3.25
CA VAL A 124 -7.91 -8.49 3.85
C VAL A 124 -6.41 -8.59 4.12
N GLU A 125 -5.65 -7.55 3.80
CA GLU A 125 -4.18 -7.50 3.91
C GLU A 125 -3.51 -8.68 3.18
N GLY A 126 -4.07 -9.09 2.04
CA GLY A 126 -3.61 -10.23 1.28
C GLY A 126 -2.22 -10.01 0.66
N LEU A 127 -1.27 -10.92 0.92
CA LEU A 127 0.05 -10.89 0.31
C LEU A 127 0.05 -11.70 -0.99
N TYR A 128 0.34 -11.01 -2.09
CA TYR A 128 0.54 -11.60 -3.41
C TYR A 128 2.02 -11.59 -3.77
N SER A 129 2.47 -12.63 -4.43
CA SER A 129 3.85 -12.73 -4.89
C SER A 129 3.94 -13.39 -6.27
N ALA A 130 4.93 -12.97 -7.04
CA ALA A 130 5.33 -13.64 -8.27
C ALA A 130 6.84 -13.50 -8.45
N THR A 131 7.43 -14.42 -9.19
CA THR A 131 8.84 -14.37 -9.59
C THR A 131 8.93 -13.97 -11.04
N ILE A 132 9.71 -12.94 -11.32
CA ILE A 132 9.92 -12.39 -12.67
C ILE A 132 11.28 -12.89 -13.17
N PRO A 133 11.31 -13.77 -14.18
CA PRO A 133 12.57 -14.29 -14.72
C PRO A 133 13.33 -13.23 -15.52
N ASP A 134 14.64 -13.21 -15.33
CA ASP A 134 15.60 -12.44 -16.11
C ASP A 134 16.51 -13.36 -16.90
N PRO A 135 16.14 -13.74 -18.12
CA PRO A 135 16.91 -14.71 -18.91
C PRO A 135 18.29 -14.20 -19.33
N GLU A 136 18.47 -12.88 -19.46
CA GLU A 136 19.77 -12.30 -19.89
C GLU A 136 20.84 -12.46 -18.80
N ARG A 137 20.46 -12.43 -17.52
CA ARG A 137 21.39 -12.63 -16.40
C ARG A 137 21.27 -14.01 -15.75
N GLY A 138 20.39 -14.87 -16.25
CA GLY A 138 20.08 -16.16 -15.61
C GLY A 138 19.56 -16.01 -14.17
N ALA A 139 18.92 -14.90 -13.88
CA ALA A 139 18.41 -14.53 -12.56
C ALA A 139 16.88 -14.52 -12.53
N ALA A 140 16.31 -14.38 -11.35
CA ALA A 140 14.88 -14.17 -11.16
C ALA A 140 14.64 -13.25 -9.97
N TYR A 141 13.72 -12.31 -10.12
CA TYR A 141 13.43 -11.29 -9.11
C TYR A 141 12.04 -11.48 -8.53
N PRO A 142 11.91 -11.56 -7.20
CA PRO A 142 10.60 -11.59 -6.57
C PRO A 142 9.94 -10.22 -6.68
N PHE A 143 8.64 -10.21 -6.90
CA PHE A 143 7.80 -9.04 -6.71
C PHE A 143 6.65 -9.40 -5.78
N THR A 144 6.47 -8.61 -4.73
CA THR A 144 5.41 -8.82 -3.73
C THR A 144 4.51 -7.60 -3.63
N ALA A 145 3.24 -7.83 -3.34
CA ALA A 145 2.26 -6.79 -3.07
C ALA A 145 1.36 -7.19 -1.91
N ARG A 146 1.21 -6.29 -0.95
CA ARG A 146 0.15 -6.40 0.05
C ARG A 146 -1.02 -5.56 -0.44
N VAL A 147 -2.19 -6.18 -0.53
CA VAL A 147 -3.42 -5.56 -1.01
C VAL A 147 -4.35 -5.38 0.17
N ASP A 148 -4.78 -4.15 0.43
CA ASP A 148 -5.56 -3.81 1.63
C ASP A 148 -6.86 -4.61 1.71
N LEU A 149 -7.55 -4.77 0.56
CA LEU A 149 -8.83 -5.48 0.49
C LEU A 149 -9.02 -6.11 -0.90
N VAL A 150 -9.52 -7.34 -0.93
CA VAL A 150 -9.94 -8.02 -2.17
C VAL A 150 -11.38 -8.45 -2.02
N THR A 151 -12.21 -8.09 -3.01
CA THR A 151 -13.65 -8.38 -3.00
C THR A 151 -14.11 -9.05 -4.28
N GLU A 152 -15.22 -9.75 -4.21
CA GLU A 152 -15.98 -10.21 -5.37
C GLU A 152 -17.27 -9.41 -5.47
N GLY A 153 -17.45 -8.74 -6.60
CA GLY A 153 -18.65 -7.96 -6.89
C GLY A 153 -19.86 -8.86 -7.24
N PRO A 154 -21.07 -8.26 -7.31
CA PRO A 154 -22.27 -8.97 -7.76
C PRO A 154 -22.18 -9.52 -9.19
N ASP A 155 -21.26 -9.00 -9.98
CA ASP A 155 -20.93 -9.44 -11.34
C ASP A 155 -20.01 -10.67 -11.39
N GLY A 156 -19.61 -11.21 -10.23
CA GLY A 156 -18.68 -12.33 -10.10
C GLY A 156 -17.22 -11.97 -10.42
N LYS A 157 -16.92 -10.69 -10.63
CA LYS A 157 -15.55 -10.22 -10.86
C LYS A 157 -14.87 -9.90 -9.53
N VAL A 158 -13.53 -10.02 -9.55
CA VAL A 158 -12.67 -9.74 -8.41
C VAL A 158 -12.07 -8.36 -8.53
N TYR A 159 -12.18 -7.58 -7.46
CA TYR A 159 -11.68 -6.21 -7.36
C TYR A 159 -10.62 -6.12 -6.26
N LEU A 160 -9.48 -5.52 -6.58
CA LEU A 160 -8.45 -5.16 -5.61
C LEU A 160 -8.68 -3.73 -5.13
N TRP A 161 -8.45 -3.49 -3.85
CA TRP A 161 -8.65 -2.19 -3.25
C TRP A 161 -7.38 -1.69 -2.56
N ASP A 162 -7.18 -0.39 -2.63
CA ASP A 162 -6.14 0.31 -1.91
C ASP A 162 -6.77 1.51 -1.20
N HIS A 163 -6.62 1.57 0.11
CA HIS A 163 -7.15 2.65 0.93
C HIS A 163 -6.15 3.80 0.94
N LYS A 164 -6.59 5.02 0.63
CA LYS A 164 -5.74 6.20 0.66
C LYS A 164 -6.39 7.30 1.48
N SER A 165 -5.82 7.57 2.64
CA SER A 165 -6.17 8.74 3.43
C SER A 165 -5.50 9.99 2.87
N THR A 166 -6.23 11.09 2.82
CA THR A 166 -5.73 12.38 2.33
C THR A 166 -6.41 13.54 3.05
N VAL A 167 -5.72 14.66 3.14
CA VAL A 167 -6.31 15.92 3.64
C VAL A 167 -7.38 16.44 2.70
N ARG A 168 -7.19 16.26 1.37
CA ARG A 168 -8.13 16.71 0.35
C ARG A 168 -8.15 15.75 -0.82
N ILE A 169 -9.35 15.36 -1.26
CA ILE A 169 -9.56 14.58 -2.48
C ILE A 169 -9.59 15.54 -3.67
N GLU A 170 -8.72 15.29 -4.66
CA GLU A 170 -8.63 16.06 -5.91
C GLU A 170 -8.71 15.11 -7.11
N GLY A 171 -9.37 15.55 -8.20
CA GLY A 171 -9.58 14.70 -9.39
C GLY A 171 -8.29 14.15 -10.03
N LYS A 172 -7.16 14.89 -9.91
CA LYS A 172 -5.85 14.43 -10.39
C LYS A 172 -5.28 13.21 -9.63
N HIS A 173 -5.77 12.91 -8.43
CA HIS A 173 -5.27 11.78 -7.64
C HIS A 173 -5.50 10.45 -8.35
N ALA A 174 -6.71 10.20 -8.85
CA ALA A 174 -7.02 8.96 -9.56
C ALA A 174 -6.08 8.74 -10.76
N THR A 175 -5.84 9.78 -11.57
CA THR A 175 -4.89 9.72 -12.70
C THR A 175 -3.47 9.44 -12.24
N ALA A 176 -2.99 10.13 -11.21
CA ALA A 176 -1.64 9.93 -10.68
C ALA A 176 -1.45 8.50 -10.15
N TYR A 177 -2.42 7.98 -9.40
CA TYR A 177 -2.36 6.61 -8.89
C TYR A 177 -2.42 5.56 -9.99
N SER A 178 -3.20 5.75 -11.07
CA SER A 178 -3.26 4.81 -12.18
C SER A 178 -1.92 4.65 -12.92
N MET A 179 -1.00 5.61 -12.77
CA MET A 179 0.37 5.57 -13.32
C MET A 179 1.40 5.05 -12.31
N SER A 180 1.02 4.82 -11.05
CA SER A 180 1.97 4.40 -10.02
C SER A 180 2.43 2.96 -10.23
N LEU A 181 3.70 2.70 -9.90
CA LEU A 181 4.27 1.36 -9.95
C LEU A 181 3.49 0.37 -9.06
N GLN A 182 2.95 0.85 -7.94
CA GLN A 182 2.12 0.07 -7.03
C GLN A 182 0.88 -0.47 -7.75
N ILE A 183 0.06 0.42 -8.32
CA ILE A 183 -1.21 0.03 -8.95
C ILE A 183 -0.98 -0.81 -10.21
N VAL A 184 0.02 -0.47 -11.01
CA VAL A 184 0.42 -1.25 -12.20
C VAL A 184 0.87 -2.66 -11.78
N GLY A 185 1.70 -2.78 -10.74
CA GLY A 185 2.18 -4.07 -10.23
C GLY A 185 1.07 -4.91 -9.59
N HIS A 186 0.17 -4.29 -8.81
CA HIS A 186 -1.00 -4.97 -8.27
C HIS A 186 -1.90 -5.52 -9.39
N ARG A 187 -2.15 -4.72 -10.45
CA ARG A 187 -2.91 -5.20 -11.61
C ARG A 187 -2.22 -6.36 -12.31
N TRP A 188 -0.89 -6.28 -12.50
CA TRP A 188 -0.12 -7.36 -13.12
C TRP A 188 -0.24 -8.66 -12.32
N LEU A 189 -0.09 -8.62 -10.99
CA LEU A 189 -0.29 -9.77 -10.10
C LEU A 189 -1.73 -10.29 -10.14
N ALA A 190 -2.71 -9.39 -10.09
CA ALA A 190 -4.12 -9.76 -10.10
C ALA A 190 -4.54 -10.47 -11.39
N GLN A 191 -3.99 -10.07 -12.54
CA GLN A 191 -4.24 -10.76 -13.80
C GLN A 191 -3.72 -12.20 -13.80
N GLN A 192 -2.60 -12.46 -13.12
CA GLN A 192 -2.09 -13.81 -12.99
C GLN A 192 -2.90 -14.65 -12.00
N ALA A 193 -3.33 -14.05 -10.89
CA ALA A 193 -4.09 -14.75 -9.86
C ALA A 193 -5.55 -15.02 -10.27
N TYR A 194 -6.19 -14.10 -10.96
CA TYR A 194 -7.64 -14.15 -11.24
C TYR A 194 -8.00 -14.23 -12.72
N GLY A 195 -7.04 -14.00 -13.63
CA GLY A 195 -7.28 -14.06 -15.08
C GLY A 195 -8.44 -13.16 -15.52
N GLU A 196 -9.40 -13.76 -16.23
CA GLU A 196 -10.60 -13.04 -16.73
C GLU A 196 -11.57 -12.61 -15.62
N ARG A 197 -11.46 -13.20 -14.43
CA ARG A 197 -12.27 -12.76 -13.28
C ARG A 197 -11.81 -11.43 -12.71
N PHE A 198 -10.62 -10.94 -13.02
CA PHE A 198 -10.17 -9.64 -12.55
C PHE A 198 -11.01 -8.51 -13.16
N GLY A 199 -11.81 -7.84 -12.32
CA GLY A 199 -12.74 -6.77 -12.72
C GLY A 199 -12.12 -5.38 -12.69
N GLY A 200 -11.13 -5.14 -11.84
CA GLY A 200 -10.52 -3.83 -11.73
C GLY A 200 -9.87 -3.54 -10.38
N TYR A 201 -9.44 -2.32 -10.23
CA TYR A 201 -8.79 -1.80 -9.03
C TYR A 201 -9.59 -0.61 -8.48
N VAL A 202 -9.94 -0.64 -7.22
CA VAL A 202 -10.67 0.42 -6.54
C VAL A 202 -9.71 1.24 -5.68
N LEU A 203 -9.58 2.51 -5.98
CA LEU A 203 -8.87 3.44 -5.12
C LEU A 203 -9.87 4.01 -4.11
N ASN A 204 -9.82 3.53 -2.87
CA ASN A 204 -10.70 3.98 -1.82
C ASN A 204 -10.11 5.22 -1.13
N MET A 205 -10.56 6.40 -1.56
CA MET A 205 -10.06 7.68 -1.10
C MET A 205 -10.88 8.20 0.09
N ILE A 206 -10.18 8.51 1.18
CA ILE A 206 -10.77 8.91 2.47
C ILE A 206 -10.20 10.26 2.86
N GLN A 207 -11.05 11.30 2.84
CA GLN A 207 -10.62 12.63 3.27
C GLN A 207 -10.73 12.76 4.79
N THR A 208 -9.59 13.02 5.45
CA THR A 208 -9.49 13.03 6.92
C THR A 208 -9.91 14.34 7.58
N THR A 209 -10.20 15.38 6.80
CA THR A 209 -10.64 16.71 7.27
C THR A 209 -12.14 16.94 7.15
N THR A 210 -12.81 16.09 6.39
CA THR A 210 -14.26 16.11 6.16
C THR A 210 -14.76 14.67 5.97
N THR A 211 -16.09 14.50 5.87
CA THR A 211 -16.72 13.19 5.59
C THR A 211 -16.84 12.92 4.09
N LYS A 212 -15.83 13.32 3.29
CA LYS A 212 -15.83 13.07 1.85
C LYS A 212 -15.09 11.77 1.55
N PHE A 213 -15.75 10.89 0.81
CA PHE A 213 -15.24 9.58 0.38
C PHE A 213 -15.47 9.41 -1.11
N GLU A 214 -14.50 8.85 -1.82
CA GLU A 214 -14.62 8.53 -3.24
C GLU A 214 -13.97 7.17 -3.52
N ARG A 215 -14.55 6.40 -4.45
CA ARG A 215 -14.06 5.09 -4.87
C ARG A 215 -13.91 5.00 -6.39
N PRO A 216 -13.02 5.80 -7.01
CA PRO A 216 -12.78 5.66 -8.44
C PRO A 216 -12.21 4.28 -8.77
N SER A 217 -12.73 3.68 -9.82
CA SER A 217 -12.14 2.48 -10.39
C SER A 217 -10.95 2.87 -11.27
N LEU A 218 -9.81 2.22 -11.05
CA LEU A 218 -8.60 2.46 -11.81
C LEU A 218 -8.31 1.29 -12.74
N LEU A 219 -8.05 1.62 -14.00
CA LEU A 219 -7.61 0.65 -15.01
C LEU A 219 -6.32 1.16 -15.68
N PRO A 220 -5.13 0.90 -15.08
CA PRO A 220 -3.87 1.24 -15.72
C PRO A 220 -3.81 0.76 -17.16
N ALA A 221 -3.20 1.55 -18.04
CA ALA A 221 -3.11 1.21 -19.45
C ALA A 221 -2.51 -0.19 -19.66
N PRO A 222 -3.07 -1.03 -20.56
CA PRO A 222 -2.55 -2.38 -20.80
C PRO A 222 -1.07 -2.41 -21.17
N ALA A 223 -0.58 -1.38 -21.87
CA ALA A 223 0.83 -1.25 -22.22
C ALA A 223 1.75 -1.14 -20.97
N LEU A 224 1.34 -0.39 -19.96
CA LEU A 224 2.10 -0.27 -18.70
C LEU A 224 2.15 -1.61 -17.96
N VAL A 225 1.04 -2.34 -17.96
CA VAL A 225 0.97 -3.65 -17.29
C VAL A 225 1.86 -4.67 -18.03
N ARG A 226 1.86 -4.67 -19.36
CA ARG A 226 2.77 -5.54 -20.14
C ARG A 226 4.25 -5.18 -19.93
N ALA A 227 4.57 -3.90 -19.79
CA ALA A 227 5.94 -3.43 -19.57
C ALA A 227 6.42 -3.59 -18.11
N PHE A 228 5.51 -3.90 -17.18
CA PHE A 228 5.81 -3.95 -15.75
C PHE A 228 6.97 -4.91 -15.40
N PRO A 229 7.02 -6.17 -15.92
CA PRO A 229 8.15 -7.06 -15.64
C PRO A 229 9.50 -6.47 -16.08
N ALA A 230 9.56 -5.84 -17.25
CA ALA A 230 10.80 -5.20 -17.73
C ALA A 230 11.24 -4.04 -16.81
N THR A 231 10.28 -3.27 -16.27
CA THR A 231 10.57 -2.20 -15.30
C THR A 231 11.14 -2.76 -13.99
N VAL A 232 10.61 -3.88 -13.52
CA VAL A 232 11.14 -4.55 -12.30
C VAL A 232 12.54 -5.06 -12.57
N ILE A 233 12.77 -5.79 -13.67
CA ILE A 233 14.09 -6.34 -14.05
C ILE A 233 15.13 -5.22 -14.16
N GLU A 234 14.82 -4.12 -14.83
CA GLU A 234 15.73 -2.98 -14.98
C GLU A 234 16.15 -2.43 -13.60
N ARG A 235 15.20 -2.18 -12.71
CA ARG A 235 15.50 -1.65 -11.39
C ARG A 235 16.27 -2.62 -10.51
N GLU A 236 15.90 -3.91 -10.52
CA GLU A 236 16.59 -4.94 -9.75
C GLU A 236 18.03 -5.17 -10.23
N ARG A 237 18.27 -5.17 -11.54
CA ARG A 237 19.62 -5.24 -12.12
C ARG A 237 20.49 -4.10 -11.58
N ARG A 238 19.98 -2.87 -11.62
CA ARG A 238 20.72 -1.70 -11.12
C ARG A 238 20.94 -1.74 -9.61
N ILE A 239 19.96 -2.25 -8.83
CA ILE A 239 20.14 -2.47 -7.39
C ILE A 239 21.25 -3.50 -7.15
N ALA A 240 21.25 -4.60 -7.91
CA ALA A 240 22.26 -5.64 -7.81
C ALA A 240 23.67 -5.12 -8.20
N ASP A 241 23.77 -4.34 -9.26
CA ASP A 241 25.03 -3.74 -9.72
C ASP A 241 25.65 -2.79 -8.66
N LEU A 242 24.80 -2.12 -7.87
CA LEU A 242 25.24 -1.24 -6.77
C LEU A 242 25.43 -1.98 -5.44
N ALA A 243 25.09 -3.26 -5.35
CA ALA A 243 25.08 -3.98 -4.06
C ALA A 243 26.43 -4.03 -3.36
N ALA A 244 27.53 -4.06 -4.11
CA ALA A 244 28.91 -4.08 -3.60
C ALA A 244 29.49 -2.70 -3.27
N ALA A 245 28.85 -1.63 -3.74
CA ALA A 245 29.30 -0.25 -3.47
C ALA A 245 28.94 0.18 -2.03
N ASP A 246 29.71 1.13 -1.51
CA ASP A 246 29.33 1.79 -0.26
C ASP A 246 27.97 2.49 -0.47
N PRO A 247 27.01 2.30 0.41
CA PRO A 247 25.69 2.98 0.32
C PRO A 247 25.80 4.51 0.21
N LEU A 248 26.85 5.12 0.78
CA LEU A 248 27.09 6.56 0.72
C LEU A 248 27.57 6.99 -0.68
N ASP A 249 28.10 6.10 -1.49
CA ASP A 249 28.55 6.38 -2.86
C ASP A 249 27.47 6.13 -3.93
N TYR A 250 26.26 5.72 -3.53
CA TYR A 250 25.18 5.53 -4.48
C TYR A 250 24.85 6.85 -5.21
N PRO A 251 24.59 6.80 -6.54
CA PRO A 251 24.27 7.99 -7.29
C PRO A 251 23.07 8.75 -6.72
N ALA A 252 23.19 10.06 -6.59
CA ALA A 252 22.11 10.96 -6.22
C ALA A 252 21.47 11.57 -7.46
N VAL A 253 20.14 11.61 -7.50
CA VAL A 253 19.40 12.40 -8.48
C VAL A 253 19.36 13.83 -7.98
N GLN A 254 20.21 14.68 -8.55
CA GLN A 254 20.31 16.10 -8.22
C GLN A 254 19.24 16.89 -8.98
N SER A 255 18.02 16.90 -8.46
CA SER A 255 16.87 17.54 -9.10
C SER A 255 16.00 18.23 -8.05
N GLU A 256 15.62 19.47 -8.31
CA GLU A 256 14.67 20.21 -7.49
C GLU A 256 13.36 19.41 -7.32
N LEU A 257 12.83 18.83 -8.40
CA LEU A 257 11.58 18.05 -8.37
C LEU A 257 11.69 16.76 -7.58
N THR A 258 12.88 16.18 -7.45
CA THR A 258 13.14 14.96 -6.68
C THR A 258 13.46 15.26 -5.23
N CYS A 259 14.26 16.31 -4.99
CA CYS A 259 14.76 16.67 -3.66
C CYS A 259 13.78 17.57 -2.89
N VAL A 260 12.99 18.39 -3.60
CA VAL A 260 11.96 19.23 -3.00
C VAL A 260 10.65 19.01 -3.80
N HIS A 261 9.75 18.23 -3.27
CA HIS A 261 8.49 17.90 -3.94
C HIS A 261 7.28 18.47 -3.18
N ARG A 262 6.09 18.33 -3.75
CA ARG A 262 4.85 18.92 -3.20
C ARG A 262 4.52 18.57 -1.74
N TYR A 263 5.13 17.53 -1.20
CA TYR A 263 4.95 17.10 0.20
C TYR A 263 6.09 17.54 1.12
N GLY A 264 7.02 18.37 0.62
CA GLY A 264 8.17 18.86 1.37
C GLY A 264 9.50 18.38 0.81
N ALA A 265 10.56 18.60 1.58
CA ALA A 265 11.89 18.15 1.24
C ALA A 265 12.02 16.62 1.31
N CYS A 266 12.93 16.09 0.49
CA CYS A 266 13.32 14.68 0.55
C CYS A 266 13.84 14.33 1.95
N ASP A 267 13.45 13.15 2.47
CA ASP A 267 13.84 12.70 3.82
C ASP A 267 15.37 12.63 4.03
N ALA A 268 16.13 12.51 2.95
CA ALA A 268 17.59 12.47 2.98
C ALA A 268 18.27 13.79 2.61
N ILE A 269 17.53 14.90 2.44
CA ILE A 269 18.10 16.15 1.88
C ILE A 269 19.23 16.72 2.74
N GLU A 270 19.07 16.72 4.05
CA GLU A 270 20.08 17.23 4.98
C GLU A 270 21.38 16.41 4.92
N ARG A 271 21.26 15.09 4.84
CA ARG A 271 22.40 14.19 4.68
C ARG A 271 23.09 14.35 3.33
N CYS A 272 22.30 14.54 2.26
CA CYS A 272 22.83 14.75 0.92
C CYS A 272 23.56 16.11 0.79
N CYS A 273 23.02 17.16 1.39
CA CYS A 273 23.55 18.53 1.26
C CYS A 273 24.65 18.84 2.27
N TRP A 274 24.56 18.33 3.48
CA TRP A 274 25.36 18.78 4.61
C TRP A 274 26.22 17.69 5.26
N GLY A 275 26.07 16.43 4.85
CA GLY A 275 26.79 15.31 5.45
C GLY A 275 26.50 15.09 6.93
N THR A 276 25.43 15.71 7.45
CA THR A 276 25.11 15.60 8.89
C THR A 276 24.57 14.20 9.20
N SER A 277 25.25 13.52 10.13
CA SER A 277 24.68 12.39 10.88
C SER A 277 23.55 12.91 11.75
N ALA A 278 22.32 12.42 11.57
CA ALA A 278 21.28 12.60 12.56
C ALA A 278 21.50 11.64 13.70
#